data_022ff61888b418646920313d310ac484
#
_entry.id   022ff61888b418646920313d310ac484
#
_cell.length_a   1.000
_cell.length_b   1.000
_cell.length_c   1.000
_cell.angle_alpha   90.00
_cell.angle_beta   90.00
_cell.angle_gamma   90.00
#
_symmetry.space_group_name_H-M   'P 1'
#
loop_
_entity.id
_entity.type
_entity.pdbx_description
1 polymer ?
#
loop_
_entity_poly.entity_id
_entity_poly.type
_entity_poly.pdbx_seq_one_letter_code
_entity_poly.pdbx_strand_id
1 'polypeptide(L)'
;MNDHKIINDPVFGFIKIPRGLLYDVVRHPLMQRLNRINQLGLASVVYPGARHTRFQHSLGAFYLMSEAVKSLQEKGIYIFDSEAEAVQAAILMHDIGHGPFSHVLENTLIKGISHEDISLLMMEQINHDLKGQLTLAISIFKDDYPNKIFHQLISSQLDMDRLDYLRRDSFFTGVTEGNIGSARIIKMLNVKDAQLVVEVKGIYSIENYLTTRRLMYWQVYLHKTAVGYEKILISTLKRAKILTKQGRDIFAAPALAYFLKNDVDRTWFEQHPEALAMYGELDDSDIWSALKAWKHSDDKTLSLLAESMLDRHLWRVEVSEEPPSQERLDEIAQNIAQKEGVSLEDTAYLMSLTEIGKDMYNPDDDSIGILYKDGTVKDISEASEILNVQLLSKKIRKYYLCYQRF
;
A
#
# COMPACT_ATOMS: atom_id res chain seq x y z
N MET A 1 -31.46 -19.65 -7.24
CA MET A 1 -30.87 -18.38 -6.78
C MET A 1 -29.51 -18.25 -7.47
N ASN A 2 -29.08 -17.04 -7.84
CA ASN A 2 -27.76 -16.84 -8.44
C ASN A 2 -26.67 -17.20 -7.41
N ASP A 3 -25.82 -18.18 -7.68
CA ASP A 3 -24.77 -18.63 -6.75
C ASP A 3 -23.64 -17.62 -6.55
N HIS A 4 -23.67 -16.52 -7.27
CA HIS A 4 -22.63 -15.51 -7.24
C HIS A 4 -23.21 -14.09 -7.11
N LYS A 5 -22.47 -13.20 -6.46
CA LYS A 5 -22.64 -11.75 -6.58
C LYS A 5 -21.70 -11.25 -7.69
N ILE A 6 -22.23 -10.43 -8.58
CA ILE A 6 -21.45 -9.80 -9.65
C ILE A 6 -21.15 -8.35 -9.24
N ILE A 7 -19.87 -7.97 -9.37
CA ILE A 7 -19.38 -6.60 -9.18
C ILE A 7 -18.74 -6.17 -10.50
N ASN A 8 -19.06 -4.97 -10.97
CA ASN A 8 -18.46 -4.40 -12.16
C ASN A 8 -17.18 -3.65 -11.78
N ASP A 9 -16.05 -4.10 -12.32
CA ASP A 9 -14.73 -3.50 -12.10
C ASP A 9 -14.21 -2.89 -13.41
N PRO A 10 -13.71 -1.64 -13.41
CA PRO A 10 -13.30 -0.98 -14.66
C PRO A 10 -12.03 -1.61 -15.30
N VAL A 11 -11.24 -2.37 -14.54
CA VAL A 11 -9.98 -2.98 -15.00
C VAL A 11 -10.18 -4.40 -15.50
N PHE A 12 -11.02 -5.19 -14.80
CA PHE A 12 -11.20 -6.62 -15.08
C PHE A 12 -12.62 -6.97 -15.56
N GLY A 13 -13.53 -6.00 -15.62
CA GLY A 13 -14.91 -6.24 -16.03
C GLY A 13 -15.74 -6.86 -14.90
N PHE A 14 -16.42 -7.97 -15.16
CA PHE A 14 -17.34 -8.58 -14.19
C PHE A 14 -16.61 -9.54 -13.25
N ILE A 15 -16.43 -9.13 -11.99
CA ILE A 15 -15.89 -9.98 -10.93
C ILE A 15 -17.06 -10.74 -10.29
N LYS A 16 -16.94 -12.08 -10.23
CA LYS A 16 -17.94 -12.97 -9.64
C LYS A 16 -17.45 -13.41 -8.25
N ILE A 17 -18.18 -13.07 -7.22
CA ILE A 17 -17.89 -13.50 -5.86
C ILE A 17 -18.86 -14.62 -5.48
N PRO A 18 -18.38 -15.83 -5.15
CA PRO A 18 -19.22 -16.91 -4.66
C PRO A 18 -19.99 -16.48 -3.40
N ARG A 19 -21.24 -16.93 -3.28
CA ARG A 19 -22.00 -16.75 -2.03
C ARG A 19 -21.43 -17.65 -0.96
N GLY A 20 -21.65 -17.30 0.30
CA GLY A 20 -21.04 -17.97 1.46
C GLY A 20 -19.87 -17.18 2.00
N LEU A 21 -18.81 -17.85 2.46
CA LEU A 21 -17.69 -17.27 3.18
C LEU A 21 -17.09 -16.04 2.50
N LEU A 22 -16.76 -16.14 1.21
CA LEU A 22 -16.14 -15.04 0.47
C LEU A 22 -17.05 -13.81 0.37
N TYR A 23 -18.34 -14.02 0.18
CA TYR A 23 -19.30 -12.92 0.13
C TYR A 23 -19.55 -12.31 1.52
N ASP A 24 -19.50 -13.11 2.59
CA ASP A 24 -19.63 -12.63 3.96
C ASP A 24 -18.41 -11.79 4.37
N VAL A 25 -17.20 -12.20 3.97
CA VAL A 25 -15.97 -11.39 4.10
C VAL A 25 -16.13 -10.05 3.38
N VAL A 26 -16.55 -10.06 2.10
CA VAL A 26 -16.73 -8.82 1.32
C VAL A 26 -17.73 -7.87 1.98
N ARG A 27 -18.80 -8.39 2.60
CA ARG A 27 -19.82 -7.57 3.28
C ARG A 27 -19.44 -7.09 4.67
N HIS A 28 -18.38 -7.65 5.25
CA HIS A 28 -17.98 -7.31 6.60
C HIS A 28 -17.64 -5.81 6.72
N PRO A 29 -18.04 -5.11 7.81
CA PRO A 29 -17.80 -3.67 7.97
C PRO A 29 -16.34 -3.25 7.80
N LEU A 30 -15.38 -4.04 8.33
CA LEU A 30 -13.95 -3.80 8.17
C LEU A 30 -13.51 -3.85 6.70
N MET A 31 -14.04 -4.78 5.89
CA MET A 31 -13.80 -4.79 4.44
C MET A 31 -14.46 -3.61 3.73
N GLN A 32 -15.69 -3.26 4.11
CA GLN A 32 -16.41 -2.12 3.52
C GLN A 32 -15.74 -0.78 3.83
N ARG A 33 -14.99 -0.66 4.93
CA ARG A 33 -14.15 0.49 5.24
C ARG A 33 -13.17 0.83 4.11
N LEU A 34 -12.62 -0.18 3.44
CA LEU A 34 -11.67 0.01 2.33
C LEU A 34 -12.25 0.79 1.14
N ASN A 35 -13.59 0.90 1.01
CA ASN A 35 -14.24 1.80 0.04
C ASN A 35 -13.98 3.28 0.31
N ARG A 36 -13.57 3.64 1.52
CA ARG A 36 -13.35 5.02 1.96
C ARG A 36 -11.85 5.36 2.12
N ILE A 37 -10.98 4.45 1.67
CA ILE A 37 -9.51 4.62 1.69
C ILE A 37 -8.99 4.53 0.26
N ASN A 38 -8.38 5.61 -0.22
CA ASN A 38 -7.77 5.65 -1.54
C ASN A 38 -6.50 4.77 -1.60
N GLN A 39 -6.37 3.98 -2.67
CA GLN A 39 -5.22 3.08 -2.89
C GLN A 39 -3.90 3.85 -2.95
N LEU A 40 -3.86 4.90 -3.76
CA LEU A 40 -2.65 5.70 -3.98
C LEU A 40 -2.58 6.96 -3.08
N GLY A 41 -3.33 6.98 -1.99
CA GLY A 41 -3.30 8.07 -1.02
C GLY A 41 -3.38 9.46 -1.67
N LEU A 42 -2.30 10.22 -1.61
CA LEU A 42 -2.23 11.59 -2.11
C LEU A 42 -1.75 11.72 -3.57
N ALA A 43 -1.49 10.64 -4.28
CA ALA A 43 -1.01 10.69 -5.68
C ALA A 43 -1.98 11.40 -6.62
N SER A 44 -3.26 11.52 -6.25
CA SER A 44 -4.26 12.29 -7.00
C SER A 44 -3.91 13.78 -7.15
N VAL A 45 -2.98 14.31 -6.38
CA VAL A 45 -2.45 15.68 -6.55
C VAL A 45 -1.71 15.83 -7.88
N VAL A 46 -1.14 14.75 -8.40
CA VAL A 46 -0.44 14.68 -9.71
C VAL A 46 -1.34 14.01 -10.76
N TYR A 47 -2.01 12.94 -10.38
CA TYR A 47 -2.86 12.11 -11.24
C TYR A 47 -4.32 12.21 -10.79
N PRO A 48 -5.10 13.20 -11.27
CA PRO A 48 -6.46 13.44 -10.77
C PRO A 48 -7.41 12.24 -10.87
N GLY A 49 -7.16 11.33 -11.83
CA GLY A 49 -7.90 10.07 -12.00
C GLY A 49 -7.59 8.99 -10.96
N ALA A 50 -6.49 9.11 -10.22
CA ALA A 50 -6.05 8.14 -9.21
C ALA A 50 -6.89 8.24 -7.92
N ARG A 51 -8.16 7.88 -8.01
CA ARG A 51 -9.18 7.93 -6.93
C ARG A 51 -9.76 6.57 -6.59
N HIS A 52 -9.22 5.49 -7.16
CA HIS A 52 -9.66 4.14 -6.83
C HIS A 52 -9.30 3.77 -5.39
N THR A 53 -10.12 2.91 -4.85
CA THR A 53 -10.05 2.56 -3.43
C THR A 53 -9.33 1.23 -3.21
N ARG A 54 -8.86 1.00 -1.97
CA ARG A 54 -8.30 -0.29 -1.55
C ARG A 54 -9.29 -1.43 -1.70
N PHE A 55 -10.59 -1.17 -1.55
CA PHE A 55 -11.61 -2.18 -1.81
C PHE A 55 -11.61 -2.65 -3.27
N GLN A 56 -11.49 -1.73 -4.23
CA GLN A 56 -11.38 -2.09 -5.65
C GLN A 56 -10.13 -2.91 -5.94
N HIS A 57 -9.00 -2.55 -5.31
CA HIS A 57 -7.77 -3.33 -5.38
C HIS A 57 -7.95 -4.74 -4.80
N SER A 58 -8.48 -4.89 -3.59
CA SER A 58 -8.75 -6.19 -2.97
C SER A 58 -9.62 -7.09 -3.85
N LEU A 59 -10.65 -6.53 -4.50
CA LEU A 59 -11.50 -7.27 -5.44
C LEU A 59 -10.74 -7.70 -6.71
N GLY A 60 -9.85 -6.85 -7.22
CA GLY A 60 -9.04 -7.17 -8.39
C GLY A 60 -7.98 -8.23 -8.09
N ALA A 61 -7.31 -8.14 -6.95
CA ALA A 61 -6.38 -9.15 -6.46
C ALA A 61 -7.09 -10.50 -6.25
N PHE A 62 -8.31 -10.49 -5.70
CA PHE A 62 -9.17 -11.68 -5.60
C PHE A 62 -9.50 -12.28 -6.97
N TYR A 63 -9.84 -11.43 -7.96
CA TYR A 63 -10.11 -11.92 -9.32
C TYR A 63 -8.89 -12.61 -9.91
N LEU A 64 -7.71 -12.01 -9.80
CA LEU A 64 -6.46 -12.59 -10.30
C LEU A 64 -6.10 -13.88 -9.55
N MET A 65 -6.33 -13.95 -8.24
CA MET A 65 -6.14 -15.15 -7.42
C MET A 65 -7.06 -16.29 -7.91
N SER A 66 -8.32 -15.98 -8.20
CA SER A 66 -9.26 -16.97 -8.74
C SER A 66 -8.80 -17.54 -10.09
N GLU A 67 -8.28 -16.67 -10.98
CA GLU A 67 -7.72 -17.08 -12.26
C GLU A 67 -6.42 -17.88 -12.10
N ALA A 68 -5.57 -17.53 -11.11
CA ALA A 68 -4.33 -18.25 -10.82
C ALA A 68 -4.61 -19.67 -10.30
N VAL A 69 -5.50 -19.81 -9.32
CA VAL A 69 -5.92 -21.12 -8.78
C VAL A 69 -6.47 -21.99 -9.90
N LYS A 70 -7.40 -21.45 -10.70
CA LYS A 70 -7.97 -22.18 -11.85
C LYS A 70 -6.89 -22.60 -12.86
N SER A 71 -5.95 -21.71 -13.20
CA SER A 71 -4.87 -22.02 -14.13
C SER A 71 -3.94 -23.13 -13.63
N LEU A 72 -3.63 -23.14 -12.33
CA LEU A 72 -2.84 -24.20 -11.71
C LEU A 72 -3.58 -25.54 -11.69
N GLN A 73 -4.88 -25.54 -11.35
CA GLN A 73 -5.71 -26.74 -11.40
C GLN A 73 -5.82 -27.31 -12.83
N GLU A 74 -5.99 -26.48 -13.85
CA GLU A 74 -5.99 -26.88 -15.27
C GLU A 74 -4.66 -27.54 -15.69
N LYS A 75 -3.55 -27.25 -15.02
CA LYS A 75 -2.23 -27.88 -15.22
C LYS A 75 -2.01 -29.15 -14.39
N GLY A 76 -3.02 -29.59 -13.64
CA GLY A 76 -2.98 -30.81 -12.84
C GLY A 76 -2.37 -30.62 -11.45
N ILE A 77 -2.15 -29.36 -11.02
CA ILE A 77 -1.78 -29.08 -9.62
C ILE A 77 -3.01 -29.29 -8.77
N TYR A 78 -2.89 -30.24 -7.83
CA TYR A 78 -4.00 -30.56 -6.94
C TYR A 78 -4.14 -29.48 -5.85
N ILE A 79 -5.31 -28.83 -5.82
CA ILE A 79 -5.68 -27.79 -4.86
C ILE A 79 -7.07 -28.17 -4.34
N PHE A 80 -7.20 -28.37 -3.03
CA PHE A 80 -8.49 -28.65 -2.40
C PHE A 80 -9.43 -27.45 -2.50
N ASP A 81 -10.73 -27.67 -2.56
CA ASP A 81 -11.71 -26.57 -2.59
C ASP A 81 -11.57 -25.65 -1.37
N SER A 82 -11.28 -26.23 -0.19
CA SER A 82 -11.02 -25.47 1.04
C SER A 82 -9.75 -24.61 0.96
N GLU A 83 -8.69 -25.07 0.29
CA GLU A 83 -7.47 -24.30 0.06
C GLU A 83 -7.72 -23.16 -0.95
N ALA A 84 -8.47 -23.46 -2.02
CA ALA A 84 -8.87 -22.46 -3.01
C ALA A 84 -9.70 -21.33 -2.38
N GLU A 85 -10.70 -21.67 -1.56
CA GLU A 85 -11.51 -20.68 -0.84
C GLU A 85 -10.66 -19.88 0.17
N ALA A 86 -9.77 -20.57 0.91
CA ALA A 86 -8.91 -19.94 1.92
C ALA A 86 -7.91 -18.96 1.31
N VAL A 87 -7.22 -19.30 0.22
CA VAL A 87 -6.28 -18.38 -0.44
C VAL A 87 -6.99 -17.18 -1.07
N GLN A 88 -8.21 -17.39 -1.60
CA GLN A 88 -9.08 -16.32 -2.09
C GLN A 88 -9.55 -15.39 -0.96
N ALA A 89 -9.90 -15.93 0.21
CA ALA A 89 -10.23 -15.13 1.39
C ALA A 89 -9.03 -14.36 1.91
N ALA A 90 -7.85 -14.98 1.95
CA ALA A 90 -6.61 -14.35 2.40
C ALA A 90 -6.23 -13.14 1.51
N ILE A 91 -6.27 -13.28 0.18
CA ILE A 91 -5.96 -12.17 -0.72
C ILE A 91 -7.04 -11.07 -0.69
N LEU A 92 -8.31 -11.38 -0.44
CA LEU A 92 -9.34 -10.37 -0.22
C LEU A 92 -9.00 -9.45 0.96
N MET A 93 -8.41 -10.01 2.01
CA MET A 93 -8.16 -9.33 3.27
C MET A 93 -6.72 -8.84 3.45
N HIS A 94 -5.79 -9.14 2.53
CA HIS A 94 -4.36 -8.88 2.73
C HIS A 94 -4.04 -7.42 3.10
N ASP A 95 -4.77 -6.47 2.53
CA ASP A 95 -4.61 -5.02 2.68
C ASP A 95 -5.58 -4.38 3.70
N ILE A 96 -6.36 -5.19 4.44
CA ILE A 96 -7.43 -4.69 5.32
C ILE A 96 -6.91 -3.79 6.45
N GLY A 97 -5.66 -3.99 6.87
CA GLY A 97 -5.01 -3.22 7.92
C GLY A 97 -4.45 -1.87 7.49
N HIS A 98 -4.55 -1.52 6.21
CA HIS A 98 -4.14 -0.18 5.81
C HIS A 98 -5.05 0.92 6.37
N GLY A 99 -4.43 1.99 6.88
CA GLY A 99 -5.11 3.22 7.28
C GLY A 99 -5.24 4.24 6.16
N PRO A 100 -5.94 5.36 6.40
CA PRO A 100 -5.99 6.47 5.47
C PRO A 100 -4.58 6.99 5.18
N PHE A 101 -4.29 7.22 3.88
CA PHE A 101 -2.97 7.64 3.42
C PHE A 101 -1.81 6.74 3.87
N SER A 102 -2.13 5.50 4.27
CA SER A 102 -1.22 4.39 4.59
C SER A 102 0.05 4.79 5.36
N HIS A 103 1.19 4.91 4.68
CA HIS A 103 2.48 5.19 5.29
C HIS A 103 2.57 6.52 6.06
N VAL A 104 1.63 7.45 5.84
CA VAL A 104 1.56 8.70 6.60
C VAL A 104 1.20 8.43 8.06
N LEU A 105 0.20 7.57 8.30
CA LEU A 105 -0.23 7.22 9.66
C LEU A 105 0.82 6.40 10.42
N GLU A 106 1.43 5.41 9.77
CA GLU A 106 2.48 4.57 10.35
C GLU A 106 3.67 5.39 10.87
N ASN A 107 3.95 6.51 10.24
CA ASN A 107 5.06 7.40 10.61
C ASN A 107 4.67 8.54 11.56
N THR A 108 3.38 8.67 11.92
CA THR A 108 2.90 9.82 12.69
C THR A 108 2.09 9.46 13.92
N LEU A 109 0.98 8.78 13.73
CA LEU A 109 -0.01 8.52 14.79
C LEU A 109 0.18 7.14 15.42
N ILE A 110 0.67 6.17 14.67
CA ILE A 110 0.85 4.78 15.09
C ILE A 110 2.31 4.40 14.84
N LYS A 111 2.96 3.80 15.82
CA LYS A 111 4.39 3.50 15.76
C LYS A 111 4.68 2.03 16.04
N GLY A 112 5.65 1.47 15.32
CA GLY A 112 6.19 0.13 15.61
C GLY A 112 5.23 -1.03 15.38
N ILE A 113 4.16 -0.81 14.62
CA ILE A 113 3.25 -1.84 14.11
C ILE A 113 3.01 -1.60 12.63
N SER A 114 3.14 -2.63 11.82
CA SER A 114 2.94 -2.54 10.38
C SER A 114 1.45 -2.69 10.02
N HIS A 115 1.07 -2.26 8.81
CA HIS A 115 -0.27 -2.53 8.28
C HIS A 115 -0.54 -4.03 8.13
N GLU A 116 0.48 -4.86 7.90
CA GLU A 116 0.36 -6.31 7.85
C GLU A 116 -0.01 -6.90 9.22
N ASP A 117 0.63 -6.42 10.31
CA ASP A 117 0.26 -6.78 11.68
C ASP A 117 -1.20 -6.39 11.99
N ILE A 118 -1.62 -5.18 11.58
CA ILE A 118 -3.00 -4.72 11.77
C ILE A 118 -3.96 -5.53 10.88
N SER A 119 -3.55 -5.90 9.66
CA SER A 119 -4.34 -6.81 8.80
C SER A 119 -4.61 -8.11 9.53
N LEU A 120 -3.60 -8.68 10.17
CA LEU A 120 -3.75 -9.91 10.93
C LEU A 120 -4.74 -9.75 12.11
N LEU A 121 -4.63 -8.67 12.89
CA LEU A 121 -5.58 -8.39 13.96
C LEU A 121 -7.02 -8.26 13.45
N MET A 122 -7.22 -7.58 12.32
CA MET A 122 -8.53 -7.45 11.69
C MET A 122 -9.05 -8.77 11.11
N MET A 123 -8.17 -9.58 10.51
CA MET A 123 -8.53 -10.91 10.03
C MET A 123 -8.99 -11.81 11.18
N GLU A 124 -8.32 -11.77 12.34
CA GLU A 124 -8.72 -12.53 13.53
C GLU A 124 -10.07 -12.04 14.06
N GLN A 125 -10.34 -10.74 14.04
CA GLN A 125 -11.65 -10.21 14.40
C GLN A 125 -12.75 -10.72 13.46
N ILE A 126 -12.54 -10.67 12.13
CA ILE A 126 -13.50 -11.20 11.16
C ILE A 126 -13.67 -12.71 11.33
N ASN A 127 -12.59 -13.44 11.60
CA ASN A 127 -12.62 -14.88 11.86
C ASN A 127 -13.47 -15.21 13.08
N HIS A 128 -13.33 -14.44 14.16
CA HIS A 128 -14.19 -14.57 15.34
C HIS A 128 -15.67 -14.36 14.98
N ASP A 129 -15.99 -13.29 14.26
CA ASP A 129 -17.35 -12.94 13.86
C ASP A 129 -17.97 -13.98 12.91
N LEU A 130 -17.14 -14.62 12.07
CA LEU A 130 -17.49 -15.72 11.17
C LEU A 130 -17.27 -17.11 11.78
N LYS A 131 -17.15 -17.22 13.11
CA LYS A 131 -17.11 -18.48 13.87
C LYS A 131 -15.97 -19.42 13.46
N GLY A 132 -14.79 -18.89 13.19
CA GLY A 132 -13.57 -19.65 12.90
C GLY A 132 -13.42 -20.12 11.45
N GLN A 133 -14.27 -19.66 10.52
CA GLN A 133 -14.24 -20.12 9.12
C GLN A 133 -13.01 -19.61 8.33
N LEU A 134 -12.28 -18.60 8.83
CA LEU A 134 -11.10 -18.03 8.19
C LEU A 134 -9.77 -18.56 8.72
N THR A 135 -9.78 -19.53 9.64
CA THR A 135 -8.56 -20.05 10.29
C THR A 135 -7.52 -20.52 9.26
N LEU A 136 -7.93 -21.21 8.20
CA LEU A 136 -7.02 -21.65 7.14
C LEU A 136 -6.48 -20.46 6.33
N ALA A 137 -7.32 -19.47 6.01
CA ALA A 137 -6.92 -18.26 5.30
C ALA A 137 -5.86 -17.46 6.08
N ILE A 138 -6.03 -17.34 7.39
CA ILE A 138 -5.08 -16.69 8.30
C ILE A 138 -3.76 -17.47 8.36
N SER A 139 -3.82 -18.81 8.43
CA SER A 139 -2.61 -19.66 8.42
C SER A 139 -1.83 -19.50 7.11
N ILE A 140 -2.50 -19.40 5.97
CA ILE A 140 -1.88 -19.14 4.66
C ILE A 140 -1.27 -17.73 4.63
N PHE A 141 -1.99 -16.72 5.10
CA PHE A 141 -1.50 -15.33 5.14
C PHE A 141 -0.24 -15.19 6.01
N LYS A 142 -0.17 -15.87 7.15
CA LYS A 142 0.97 -15.89 8.07
C LYS A 142 2.16 -16.72 7.60
N ASP A 143 2.07 -17.40 6.46
CA ASP A 143 3.03 -18.41 6.02
C ASP A 143 3.22 -19.60 6.97
N ASP A 144 2.21 -19.90 7.81
CA ASP A 144 2.20 -21.04 8.72
C ASP A 144 1.69 -22.32 8.03
N TYR A 145 1.04 -22.21 6.87
CA TYR A 145 0.53 -23.35 6.13
C TYR A 145 1.63 -24.13 5.42
N PRO A 146 1.63 -25.49 5.44
CA PRO A 146 2.72 -26.28 4.88
C PRO A 146 2.97 -26.08 3.39
N ASN A 147 1.89 -25.88 2.59
CA ASN A 147 2.02 -25.65 1.16
C ASN A 147 2.29 -24.16 0.88
N LYS A 148 3.55 -23.82 0.71
CA LYS A 148 4.05 -22.45 0.60
C LYS A 148 3.61 -21.71 -0.67
N ILE A 149 3.17 -22.43 -1.71
CA ILE A 149 2.71 -21.80 -2.96
C ILE A 149 1.54 -20.84 -2.73
N PHE A 150 0.68 -21.11 -1.74
CA PHE A 150 -0.46 -20.23 -1.44
C PHE A 150 -0.02 -18.90 -0.85
N HIS A 151 0.97 -18.90 0.05
CA HIS A 151 1.56 -17.67 0.54
C HIS A 151 2.29 -16.92 -0.57
N GLN A 152 3.04 -17.62 -1.43
CA GLN A 152 3.72 -17.01 -2.58
C GLN A 152 2.76 -16.35 -3.57
N LEU A 153 1.53 -16.85 -3.72
CA LEU A 153 0.50 -16.20 -4.53
C LEU A 153 -0.01 -14.89 -3.89
N ILE A 154 0.10 -14.73 -2.55
CA ILE A 154 -0.33 -13.53 -1.82
C ILE A 154 0.81 -12.54 -1.68
N SER A 155 2.01 -13.01 -1.32
CA SER A 155 3.17 -12.17 -1.01
C SER A 155 4.44 -12.84 -1.53
N SER A 156 4.95 -12.35 -2.68
CA SER A 156 6.21 -12.76 -3.30
C SER A 156 6.68 -11.71 -4.30
N GLN A 157 7.74 -11.98 -5.08
CA GLN A 157 8.13 -11.07 -6.15
C GLN A 157 7.14 -11.08 -7.34
N LEU A 158 6.28 -12.10 -7.43
CA LEU A 158 5.29 -12.27 -8.49
C LEU A 158 3.97 -12.79 -7.91
N ASP A 159 3.29 -11.96 -7.13
CA ASP A 159 2.03 -12.25 -6.47
C ASP A 159 0.82 -11.56 -7.13
N MET A 160 -0.37 -11.93 -6.68
CA MET A 160 -1.63 -11.39 -7.23
C MET A 160 -1.90 -9.95 -6.78
N ASP A 161 -1.35 -9.54 -5.65
CA ASP A 161 -1.35 -8.15 -5.17
C ASP A 161 -0.64 -7.24 -6.18
N ARG A 162 0.64 -7.53 -6.49
CA ARG A 162 1.44 -6.74 -7.44
C ARG A 162 0.86 -6.74 -8.84
N LEU A 163 0.33 -7.87 -9.29
CA LEU A 163 -0.30 -7.97 -10.61
C LEU A 163 -1.59 -7.15 -10.72
N ASP A 164 -2.34 -6.97 -9.62
CA ASP A 164 -3.50 -6.07 -9.62
C ASP A 164 -3.04 -4.61 -9.57
N TYR A 165 -2.28 -4.22 -8.51
CA TYR A 165 -2.06 -2.81 -8.30
C TYR A 165 -1.27 -2.16 -9.45
N LEU A 166 -0.27 -2.83 -10.04
CA LEU A 166 0.45 -2.26 -11.19
C LEU A 166 -0.49 -1.95 -12.35
N ARG A 167 -1.36 -2.90 -12.69
CA ARG A 167 -2.32 -2.71 -13.78
C ARG A 167 -3.41 -1.69 -13.43
N ARG A 168 -3.92 -1.74 -12.21
CA ARG A 168 -4.98 -0.84 -11.73
C ARG A 168 -4.48 0.59 -11.60
N ASP A 169 -3.31 0.77 -11.02
CA ASP A 169 -2.70 2.09 -10.86
C ASP A 169 -2.34 2.70 -12.21
N SER A 170 -1.83 1.90 -13.16
CA SER A 170 -1.63 2.33 -14.55
C SER A 170 -2.93 2.85 -15.17
N PHE A 171 -4.02 2.11 -15.02
CA PHE A 171 -5.32 2.49 -15.57
C PHE A 171 -5.82 3.82 -14.98
N PHE A 172 -5.79 3.99 -13.67
CA PHE A 172 -6.34 5.16 -12.99
C PHE A 172 -5.42 6.39 -13.02
N THR A 173 -4.11 6.20 -13.14
CA THR A 173 -3.15 7.30 -13.33
C THR A 173 -3.03 7.73 -14.77
N GLY A 174 -3.35 6.86 -15.73
CA GLY A 174 -3.12 7.07 -17.15
C GLY A 174 -1.65 6.86 -17.56
N VAL A 175 -0.81 6.29 -16.70
CA VAL A 175 0.59 5.95 -16.97
C VAL A 175 0.65 4.64 -17.71
N THR A 176 0.74 4.68 -19.04
CA THR A 176 0.64 3.51 -19.92
C THR A 176 1.78 2.51 -19.77
N GLU A 177 2.93 2.95 -19.29
CA GLU A 177 4.09 2.11 -18.97
C GLU A 177 3.79 1.08 -17.86
N GLY A 178 2.73 1.32 -17.06
CA GLY A 178 2.23 0.40 -16.05
C GLY A 178 1.44 -0.80 -16.59
N ASN A 179 1.18 -0.87 -17.88
CA ASN A 179 0.36 -1.93 -18.46
C ASN A 179 1.13 -3.25 -18.55
N ILE A 180 0.76 -4.21 -17.70
CA ILE A 180 1.31 -5.57 -17.66
C ILE A 180 0.33 -6.60 -18.20
N GLY A 181 0.85 -7.65 -18.83
CA GLY A 181 0.08 -8.79 -19.31
C GLY A 181 -0.28 -9.80 -18.21
N SER A 182 -0.97 -9.36 -17.13
CA SER A 182 -1.27 -10.22 -15.97
C SER A 182 -1.93 -11.56 -16.34
N ALA A 183 -2.88 -11.56 -17.28
CA ALA A 183 -3.53 -12.79 -17.73
C ALA A 183 -2.55 -13.78 -18.37
N ARG A 184 -1.55 -13.30 -19.14
CA ARG A 184 -0.52 -14.15 -19.73
C ARG A 184 0.43 -14.67 -18.66
N ILE A 185 0.82 -13.83 -17.68
CA ILE A 185 1.67 -14.24 -16.57
C ILE A 185 1.00 -15.39 -15.81
N ILE A 186 -0.28 -15.23 -15.43
CA ILE A 186 -1.06 -16.26 -14.73
C ILE A 186 -1.13 -17.56 -15.52
N LYS A 187 -1.33 -17.51 -16.83
CA LYS A 187 -1.32 -18.72 -17.66
C LYS A 187 0.03 -19.41 -17.74
N MET A 188 1.12 -18.70 -17.48
CA MET A 188 2.49 -19.25 -17.45
C MET A 188 2.92 -19.70 -16.05
N LEU A 189 2.16 -19.42 -15.00
CA LEU A 189 2.45 -19.94 -13.65
C LEU A 189 2.41 -21.46 -13.64
N ASN A 190 3.32 -22.07 -12.88
CA ASN A 190 3.38 -23.50 -12.65
C ASN A 190 3.96 -23.75 -11.24
N VAL A 191 4.02 -25.00 -10.83
CA VAL A 191 4.62 -25.42 -9.56
C VAL A 191 5.73 -26.43 -9.83
N LYS A 192 6.89 -26.24 -9.25
CA LYS A 192 8.01 -27.17 -9.26
C LYS A 192 8.65 -27.23 -7.88
N ASP A 193 8.82 -28.44 -7.34
CA ASP A 193 9.45 -28.69 -6.03
C ASP A 193 8.81 -27.84 -4.90
N ALA A 194 7.46 -27.78 -4.88
CA ALA A 194 6.64 -26.99 -3.95
C ALA A 194 6.90 -25.47 -3.98
N GLN A 195 7.43 -24.95 -5.10
CA GLN A 195 7.65 -23.53 -5.34
C GLN A 195 6.85 -23.05 -6.54
N LEU A 196 6.37 -21.80 -6.48
CA LEU A 196 5.76 -21.13 -7.61
C LEU A 196 6.84 -20.79 -8.65
N VAL A 197 6.63 -21.17 -9.90
CA VAL A 197 7.56 -20.90 -11.00
C VAL A 197 6.81 -20.43 -12.24
N VAL A 198 7.53 -19.88 -13.22
CA VAL A 198 6.97 -19.45 -14.50
C VAL A 198 7.55 -20.29 -15.61
N GLU A 199 6.73 -20.85 -16.48
CA GLU A 199 7.20 -21.56 -17.67
C GLU A 199 8.05 -20.62 -18.56
N VAL A 200 9.13 -21.14 -19.15
CA VAL A 200 10.07 -20.37 -19.99
C VAL A 200 9.38 -19.58 -21.11
N LYS A 201 8.23 -20.02 -21.60
CA LYS A 201 7.42 -19.27 -22.57
C LYS A 201 6.89 -17.94 -22.05
N GLY A 202 6.88 -17.75 -20.72
CA GLY A 202 6.46 -16.54 -20.02
C GLY A 202 7.58 -15.53 -19.80
N ILE A 203 8.84 -15.85 -20.09
CA ILE A 203 10.01 -15.05 -19.72
C ILE A 203 9.88 -13.57 -20.12
N TYR A 204 9.48 -13.28 -21.35
CA TYR A 204 9.31 -11.90 -21.83
C TYR A 204 8.21 -11.13 -21.09
N SER A 205 7.20 -11.84 -20.56
CA SER A 205 6.16 -11.21 -19.74
C SER A 205 6.69 -10.85 -18.36
N ILE A 206 7.59 -11.63 -17.79
CA ILE A 206 8.26 -11.34 -16.53
C ILE A 206 9.26 -10.20 -16.69
N GLU A 207 10.02 -10.17 -17.77
CA GLU A 207 10.92 -9.05 -18.09
C GLU A 207 10.15 -7.71 -18.20
N ASN A 208 9.02 -7.74 -18.94
CA ASN A 208 8.14 -6.57 -19.03
C ASN A 208 7.57 -6.18 -17.65
N TYR A 209 7.13 -7.15 -16.85
CA TYR A 209 6.63 -6.92 -15.50
C TYR A 209 7.67 -6.22 -14.60
N LEU A 210 8.92 -6.71 -14.56
CA LEU A 210 9.99 -6.11 -13.76
C LEU A 210 10.34 -4.69 -14.23
N THR A 211 10.38 -4.47 -15.54
CA THR A 211 10.59 -3.14 -16.13
C THR A 211 9.45 -2.18 -15.76
N THR A 212 8.22 -2.62 -15.96
CA THR A 212 7.01 -1.86 -15.64
C THR A 212 6.97 -1.48 -14.16
N ARG A 213 7.25 -2.42 -13.26
CA ARG A 213 7.31 -2.18 -11.82
C ARG A 213 8.29 -1.05 -11.51
N ARG A 214 9.49 -1.06 -12.10
CA ARG A 214 10.49 0.00 -11.92
C ARG A 214 9.99 1.36 -12.41
N LEU A 215 9.35 1.42 -13.57
CA LEU A 215 8.82 2.64 -14.14
C LEU A 215 7.71 3.23 -13.26
N MET A 216 6.75 2.40 -12.82
CA MET A 216 5.67 2.82 -11.93
C MET A 216 6.20 3.37 -10.60
N TYR A 217 7.26 2.77 -10.04
CA TYR A 217 7.87 3.28 -8.81
C TYR A 217 8.34 4.71 -8.97
N TRP A 218 9.08 5.03 -10.04
CA TRP A 218 9.62 6.37 -10.23
C TRP A 218 8.60 7.38 -10.74
N GLN A 219 7.69 6.96 -11.61
CA GLN A 219 6.70 7.87 -12.20
C GLN A 219 5.53 8.12 -11.26
N VAL A 220 5.06 7.13 -10.52
CA VAL A 220 3.84 7.22 -9.70
C VAL A 220 4.17 7.26 -8.21
N TYR A 221 4.72 6.18 -7.65
CA TYR A 221 4.82 6.03 -6.18
C TYR A 221 5.86 6.96 -5.55
N LEU A 222 6.95 7.24 -6.24
CA LEU A 222 8.01 8.15 -5.79
C LEU A 222 8.02 9.47 -6.56
N HIS A 223 6.90 9.85 -7.18
CA HIS A 223 6.80 11.14 -7.85
C HIS A 223 7.03 12.28 -6.85
N LYS A 224 8.01 13.14 -7.12
CA LYS A 224 8.49 14.18 -6.18
C LYS A 224 7.35 15.04 -5.58
N THR A 225 6.35 15.39 -6.38
CA THR A 225 5.22 16.21 -5.92
C THR A 225 4.30 15.41 -4.97
N ALA A 226 4.07 14.12 -5.23
CA ALA A 226 3.28 13.26 -4.35
C ALA A 226 4.01 13.08 -3.01
N VAL A 227 5.31 12.77 -3.06
CA VAL A 227 6.15 12.66 -1.85
C VAL A 227 6.13 13.98 -1.05
N GLY A 228 6.31 15.13 -1.71
CA GLY A 228 6.24 16.43 -1.02
C GLY A 228 4.88 16.68 -0.37
N TYR A 229 3.80 16.27 -1.02
CA TYR A 229 2.44 16.44 -0.49
C TYR A 229 2.17 15.52 0.71
N GLU A 230 2.71 14.30 0.69
CA GLU A 230 2.69 13.41 1.87
C GLU A 230 3.45 14.00 3.05
N LYS A 231 4.60 14.67 2.81
CA LYS A 231 5.36 15.34 3.89
C LYS A 231 4.57 16.47 4.53
N ILE A 232 3.76 17.22 3.79
CA ILE A 232 2.85 18.22 4.35
C ILE A 232 1.87 17.54 5.31
N LEU A 233 1.22 16.45 4.90
CA LEU A 233 0.25 15.74 5.75
C LEU A 233 0.92 15.14 7.00
N ILE A 234 2.12 14.55 6.86
CA ILE A 234 2.92 14.06 8.00
C ILE A 234 3.16 15.18 9.01
N SER A 235 3.62 16.35 8.55
CA SER A 235 3.87 17.51 9.40
C SER A 235 2.59 18.02 10.07
N THR A 236 1.49 18.05 9.31
CA THR A 236 0.17 18.47 9.83
C THR A 236 -0.30 17.58 10.98
N LEU A 237 -0.25 16.25 10.78
CA LEU A 237 -0.67 15.29 11.81
C LEU A 237 0.26 15.34 13.05
N LYS A 238 1.57 15.49 12.85
CA LYS A 238 2.53 15.68 13.95
C LYS A 238 2.22 16.92 14.76
N ARG A 239 1.96 18.07 14.10
CA ARG A 239 1.59 19.31 14.79
C ARG A 239 0.29 19.16 15.55
N ALA A 240 -0.76 18.62 14.93
CA ALA A 240 -2.04 18.38 15.58
C ALA A 240 -1.90 17.48 16.82
N LYS A 241 -1.11 16.38 16.73
CA LYS A 241 -0.85 15.49 17.87
C LYS A 241 -0.17 16.20 19.04
N ILE A 242 0.83 17.03 18.76
CA ILE A 242 1.53 17.79 19.80
C ILE A 242 0.59 18.79 20.47
N LEU A 243 -0.19 19.55 19.71
CA LEU A 243 -1.16 20.49 20.26
C LEU A 243 -2.21 19.79 21.11
N THR A 244 -2.71 18.64 20.67
CA THR A 244 -3.65 17.82 21.44
C THR A 244 -3.03 17.38 22.78
N LYS A 245 -1.76 16.95 22.79
CA LYS A 245 -1.03 16.55 24.00
C LYS A 245 -0.75 17.73 24.95
N GLN A 246 -0.66 18.94 24.42
CA GLN A 246 -0.55 20.18 25.20
C GLN A 246 -1.90 20.62 25.78
N GLY A 247 -2.98 19.85 25.57
CA GLY A 247 -4.32 20.14 26.09
C GLY A 247 -5.11 21.15 25.26
N ARG A 248 -4.65 21.48 24.03
CA ARG A 248 -5.42 22.35 23.14
C ARG A 248 -6.59 21.58 22.55
N ASP A 249 -7.72 22.24 22.41
CA ASP A 249 -8.91 21.67 21.77
C ASP A 249 -8.71 21.68 20.26
N ILE A 250 -8.35 20.51 19.72
CA ILE A 250 -8.13 20.29 18.29
C ILE A 250 -9.27 19.43 17.75
N PHE A 251 -10.05 19.99 16.84
CA PHE A 251 -11.15 19.25 16.20
C PHE A 251 -10.65 17.96 15.55
N ALA A 252 -11.29 16.85 15.85
CA ALA A 252 -11.12 15.57 15.15
C ALA A 252 -12.37 14.71 15.34
N ALA A 253 -12.72 13.92 14.34
CA ALA A 253 -13.71 12.87 14.49
C ALA A 253 -13.25 11.83 15.53
N PRO A 254 -14.16 11.07 16.17
CA PRO A 254 -13.82 10.21 17.30
C PRO A 254 -12.64 9.26 17.06
N ALA A 255 -12.60 8.60 15.91
CA ALA A 255 -11.52 7.69 15.54
C ALA A 255 -10.16 8.44 15.46
N LEU A 256 -10.08 9.55 14.75
CA LEU A 256 -8.87 10.34 14.64
C LEU A 256 -8.48 10.93 16.00
N ALA A 257 -9.44 11.41 16.79
CA ALA A 257 -9.19 11.97 18.12
C ALA A 257 -8.52 10.95 19.06
N TYR A 258 -8.90 9.68 18.98
CA TYR A 258 -8.29 8.61 19.74
C TYR A 258 -6.77 8.51 19.47
N PHE A 259 -6.35 8.53 18.18
CA PHE A 259 -4.94 8.42 17.79
C PHE A 259 -4.15 9.72 17.98
N LEU A 260 -4.79 10.87 18.03
CA LEU A 260 -4.13 12.13 18.39
C LEU A 260 -3.82 12.19 19.90
N LYS A 261 -4.70 11.66 20.74
CA LYS A 261 -4.56 11.68 22.21
C LYS A 261 -3.58 10.65 22.73
N ASN A 262 -3.54 9.46 22.12
CA ASN A 262 -2.78 8.32 22.62
C ASN A 262 -1.52 8.07 21.80
N ASP A 263 -0.47 7.54 22.45
CA ASP A 263 0.71 7.02 21.77
C ASP A 263 0.50 5.53 21.49
N VAL A 264 -0.06 5.27 20.33
CA VAL A 264 -0.46 3.92 19.93
C VAL A 264 0.71 3.21 19.26
N ASP A 265 1.06 2.04 19.80
CA ASP A 265 2.04 1.11 19.27
C ASP A 265 1.48 -0.34 19.31
N ARG A 266 2.31 -1.34 19.03
CA ARG A 266 1.91 -2.75 19.09
C ARG A 266 1.38 -3.13 20.49
N THR A 267 2.09 -2.75 21.55
CA THR A 267 1.70 -3.06 22.93
C THR A 267 0.36 -2.41 23.30
N TRP A 268 0.12 -1.20 22.76
CA TRP A 268 -1.15 -0.52 22.99
C TRP A 268 -2.33 -1.30 22.37
N PHE A 269 -2.20 -1.82 21.16
CA PHE A 269 -3.26 -2.65 20.55
C PHE A 269 -3.54 -3.94 21.34
N GLU A 270 -2.50 -4.53 21.94
CA GLU A 270 -2.65 -5.75 22.76
C GLU A 270 -3.38 -5.46 24.10
N GLN A 271 -3.18 -4.27 24.67
CA GLN A 271 -3.72 -3.88 25.99
C GLN A 271 -5.07 -3.16 25.89
N HIS A 272 -5.42 -2.60 24.73
CA HIS A 272 -6.59 -1.76 24.51
C HIS A 272 -7.42 -2.27 23.33
N PRO A 273 -8.32 -3.24 23.55
CA PRO A 273 -9.14 -3.82 22.48
C PRO A 273 -9.94 -2.78 21.67
N GLU A 274 -10.32 -1.65 22.31
CA GLU A 274 -10.98 -0.54 21.65
C GLU A 274 -10.12 0.15 20.58
N ALA A 275 -8.80 0.02 20.65
CA ALA A 275 -7.90 0.62 19.65
C ALA A 275 -8.14 0.05 18.25
N LEU A 276 -8.39 -1.27 18.15
CA LEU A 276 -8.70 -1.91 16.87
C LEU A 276 -10.06 -1.47 16.35
N ALA A 277 -11.05 -1.28 17.21
CA ALA A 277 -12.36 -0.77 16.83
C ALA A 277 -12.25 0.67 16.30
N MET A 278 -11.52 1.56 17.01
CA MET A 278 -11.26 2.92 16.56
C MET A 278 -10.50 2.95 15.23
N TYR A 279 -9.51 2.05 15.05
CA TYR A 279 -8.80 1.95 13.78
C TYR A 279 -9.72 1.47 12.64
N GLY A 280 -10.63 0.57 12.94
CA GLY A 280 -11.66 0.08 12.01
C GLY A 280 -12.66 1.16 11.55
N GLU A 281 -12.80 2.25 12.30
CA GLU A 281 -13.62 3.41 11.90
C GLU A 281 -12.85 4.46 11.12
N LEU A 282 -11.50 4.50 11.26
CA LEU A 282 -10.64 5.53 10.68
C LEU A 282 -10.51 5.39 9.16
N ASP A 283 -10.82 6.47 8.41
CA ASP A 283 -10.69 6.53 6.96
C ASP A 283 -10.25 7.92 6.45
N ASP A 284 -10.14 8.08 5.12
CA ASP A 284 -9.66 9.33 4.51
C ASP A 284 -10.53 10.54 4.88
N SER A 285 -11.84 10.33 5.14
CA SER A 285 -12.77 11.43 5.44
C SER A 285 -12.50 12.07 6.80
N ASP A 286 -11.99 11.32 7.79
CA ASP A 286 -11.60 11.85 9.08
C ASP A 286 -10.48 12.90 8.93
N ILE A 287 -9.50 12.58 8.10
CA ILE A 287 -8.35 13.47 7.84
C ILE A 287 -8.80 14.72 7.08
N TRP A 288 -9.59 14.55 5.99
CA TRP A 288 -10.07 15.70 5.22
C TRP A 288 -10.99 16.61 6.03
N SER A 289 -11.84 16.04 6.89
CA SER A 289 -12.70 16.81 7.79
C SER A 289 -11.87 17.62 8.80
N ALA A 290 -10.87 16.99 9.40
CA ALA A 290 -9.96 17.63 10.35
C ALA A 290 -9.18 18.78 9.69
N LEU A 291 -8.62 18.58 8.50
CA LEU A 291 -7.90 19.62 7.74
C LEU A 291 -8.76 20.87 7.51
N LYS A 292 -10.07 20.70 7.17
CA LYS A 292 -10.99 21.84 7.00
C LYS A 292 -11.15 22.65 8.28
N ALA A 293 -11.20 22.01 9.43
CA ALA A 293 -11.27 22.70 10.71
C ALA A 293 -9.92 23.34 11.08
N TRP A 294 -8.82 22.62 10.85
CA TRP A 294 -7.47 23.09 11.21
C TRP A 294 -6.99 24.27 10.37
N LYS A 295 -7.50 24.45 9.16
CA LYS A 295 -7.26 25.67 8.35
C LYS A 295 -7.61 26.96 9.12
N HIS A 296 -8.54 26.89 10.04
CA HIS A 296 -8.99 28.02 10.88
C HIS A 296 -8.45 27.94 12.31
N SER A 297 -7.41 27.18 12.56
CA SER A 297 -6.76 27.05 13.86
C SER A 297 -6.06 28.35 14.26
N ASP A 298 -6.11 28.70 15.56
CA ASP A 298 -5.30 29.75 16.15
C ASP A 298 -3.80 29.45 16.14
N ASP A 299 -3.42 28.18 15.95
CA ASP A 299 -2.04 27.80 15.73
C ASP A 299 -1.66 28.03 14.27
N LYS A 300 -0.81 29.04 14.06
CA LYS A 300 -0.43 29.49 12.73
C LYS A 300 0.21 28.39 11.89
N THR A 301 1.05 27.56 12.50
CA THR A 301 1.75 26.47 11.80
C THR A 301 0.76 25.40 11.36
N LEU A 302 -0.19 25.00 12.23
CA LEU A 302 -1.23 24.04 11.86
C LEU A 302 -2.13 24.59 10.75
N SER A 303 -2.52 25.88 10.84
CA SER A 303 -3.35 26.55 9.84
C SER A 303 -2.67 26.59 8.46
N LEU A 304 -1.39 27.00 8.39
CA LEU A 304 -0.61 27.01 7.15
C LEU A 304 -0.48 25.63 6.50
N LEU A 305 -0.24 24.59 7.31
CA LEU A 305 -0.13 23.22 6.83
C LEU A 305 -1.47 22.71 6.29
N ALA A 306 -2.55 22.95 7.01
CA ALA A 306 -3.90 22.54 6.59
C ALA A 306 -4.35 23.29 5.32
N GLU A 307 -4.05 24.59 5.22
CA GLU A 307 -4.29 25.38 4.01
C GLU A 307 -3.50 24.84 2.81
N SER A 308 -2.22 24.49 3.03
CA SER A 308 -1.36 23.91 1.99
C SER A 308 -1.95 22.60 1.43
N MET A 309 -2.57 21.79 2.29
CA MET A 309 -3.27 20.57 1.87
C MET A 309 -4.55 20.86 1.09
N LEU A 310 -5.38 21.77 1.58
CA LEU A 310 -6.71 22.03 1.01
C LEU A 310 -6.65 22.84 -0.30
N ASP A 311 -5.80 23.87 -0.33
CA ASP A 311 -5.71 24.82 -1.44
C ASP A 311 -4.57 24.48 -2.41
N ARG A 312 -3.92 23.33 -2.20
CA ARG A 312 -2.83 22.82 -3.05
C ARG A 312 -1.62 23.77 -3.11
N HIS A 313 -1.23 24.35 -1.97
CA HIS A 313 0.00 25.11 -1.86
C HIS A 313 1.18 24.15 -1.69
N LEU A 314 1.67 23.63 -2.82
CA LEU A 314 2.67 22.58 -2.84
C LEU A 314 4.05 23.08 -2.40
N TRP A 315 4.69 22.30 -1.55
CA TRP A 315 6.08 22.51 -1.17
C TRP A 315 7.02 22.40 -2.36
N ARG A 316 8.15 23.09 -2.30
CA ARG A 316 9.26 22.83 -3.19
C ARG A 316 9.90 21.52 -2.83
N VAL A 317 10.26 20.72 -3.85
CA VAL A 317 10.93 19.43 -3.69
C VAL A 317 12.19 19.43 -4.52
N GLU A 318 13.32 19.34 -3.85
CA GLU A 318 14.65 19.16 -4.43
C GLU A 318 15.05 17.68 -4.24
N VAL A 319 15.52 17.04 -5.33
CA VAL A 319 15.94 15.63 -5.30
C VAL A 319 17.41 15.58 -5.68
N SER A 320 18.23 14.97 -4.83
CA SER A 320 19.68 14.87 -5.02
C SER A 320 20.19 13.44 -4.69
N GLU A 321 21.39 13.12 -5.14
CA GLU A 321 22.08 11.87 -4.79
C GLU A 321 22.86 11.99 -3.47
N GLU A 322 23.15 13.23 -3.04
CA GLU A 322 23.83 13.54 -1.80
C GLU A 322 22.93 14.35 -0.87
N PRO A 323 23.08 14.24 0.46
CA PRO A 323 22.32 15.05 1.41
C PRO A 323 22.71 16.54 1.27
N PRO A 324 21.75 17.47 1.46
CA PRO A 324 22.05 18.89 1.50
C PRO A 324 22.93 19.24 2.71
N SER A 325 23.72 20.31 2.58
CA SER A 325 24.54 20.79 3.70
C SER A 325 23.66 21.39 4.82
N GLN A 326 24.18 21.42 6.05
CA GLN A 326 23.48 22.03 7.19
C GLN A 326 23.23 23.52 6.96
N GLU A 327 24.19 24.25 6.35
CA GLU A 327 24.05 25.67 6.00
C GLU A 327 22.85 25.89 5.08
N ARG A 328 22.63 24.98 4.11
CA ARG A 328 21.46 25.06 3.22
C ARG A 328 20.16 24.86 3.98
N LEU A 329 20.12 23.93 4.93
CA LEU A 329 18.95 23.69 5.76
C LEU A 329 18.63 24.88 6.64
N ASP A 330 19.64 25.48 7.26
CA ASP A 330 19.51 26.65 8.12
C ASP A 330 19.05 27.89 7.35
N GLU A 331 19.57 28.11 6.13
CA GLU A 331 19.12 29.17 5.23
C GLU A 331 17.63 29.02 4.89
N ILE A 332 17.19 27.81 4.53
CA ILE A 332 15.78 27.52 4.22
C ILE A 332 14.90 27.80 5.44
N ALA A 333 15.30 27.34 6.62
CA ALA A 333 14.57 27.55 7.86
C ALA A 333 14.39 29.05 8.17
N GLN A 334 15.47 29.85 8.05
CA GLN A 334 15.42 31.31 8.25
C GLN A 334 14.47 31.99 7.27
N ASN A 335 14.54 31.63 5.99
CA ASN A 335 13.67 32.20 4.95
C ASN A 335 12.19 31.87 5.19
N ILE A 336 11.88 30.62 5.59
CA ILE A 336 10.53 30.21 5.97
C ILE A 336 10.05 30.99 7.19
N ALA A 337 10.86 31.07 8.25
CA ALA A 337 10.53 31.78 9.48
C ALA A 337 10.20 33.27 9.21
N GLN A 338 11.03 33.92 8.39
CA GLN A 338 10.84 35.33 8.02
C GLN A 338 9.58 35.53 7.19
N LYS A 339 9.38 34.72 6.15
CA LYS A 339 8.22 34.86 5.25
C LYS A 339 6.91 34.54 5.96
N GLU A 340 6.86 33.40 6.63
CA GLU A 340 5.62 32.92 7.24
C GLU A 340 5.38 33.55 8.63
N GLY A 341 6.38 34.22 9.22
CA GLY A 341 6.29 34.82 10.57
C GLY A 341 6.00 33.77 11.63
N VAL A 342 6.72 32.67 11.59
CA VAL A 342 6.72 31.58 12.57
C VAL A 342 8.07 31.53 13.29
N SER A 343 8.15 30.81 14.43
CA SER A 343 9.42 30.59 15.11
C SER A 343 10.35 29.69 14.29
N LEU A 344 11.68 29.79 14.54
CA LEU A 344 12.64 28.85 13.93
C LEU A 344 12.36 27.39 14.32
N GLU A 345 11.88 27.14 15.52
CA GLU A 345 11.47 25.82 15.98
C GLU A 345 10.30 25.27 15.15
N ASP A 346 9.31 26.11 14.85
CA ASP A 346 8.15 25.71 14.07
C ASP A 346 8.48 25.43 12.60
N THR A 347 9.60 25.95 12.06
CA THR A 347 10.03 25.62 10.70
C THR A 347 10.32 24.14 10.49
N ALA A 348 10.62 23.39 11.55
CA ALA A 348 10.75 21.95 11.50
C ALA A 348 9.48 21.23 11.01
N TYR A 349 8.31 21.87 11.13
CA TYR A 349 7.06 21.36 10.55
C TYR A 349 6.83 21.82 9.08
N LEU A 350 7.60 22.80 8.60
CA LEU A 350 7.44 23.40 7.28
C LEU A 350 8.52 22.95 6.30
N MET A 351 9.37 22.03 6.73
CA MET A 351 10.38 21.39 5.90
C MET A 351 10.62 19.93 6.32
N SER A 352 11.12 19.11 5.40
CA SER A 352 11.44 17.70 5.65
C SER A 352 12.57 17.24 4.74
N LEU A 353 13.55 16.55 5.31
CA LEU A 353 14.57 15.82 4.58
C LEU A 353 14.34 14.33 4.77
N THR A 354 14.29 13.58 3.68
CA THR A 354 14.07 12.12 3.72
C THR A 354 14.98 11.43 2.71
N GLU A 355 15.71 10.42 3.14
CA GLU A 355 16.38 9.49 2.24
C GLU A 355 15.39 8.42 1.79
N ILE A 356 15.28 8.19 0.50
CA ILE A 356 14.47 7.13 -0.11
C ILE A 356 15.42 6.22 -0.88
N GLY A 357 15.50 4.97 -0.45
CA GLY A 357 16.27 3.93 -1.13
C GLY A 357 15.37 2.76 -1.51
N LYS A 358 15.44 2.32 -2.77
CA LYS A 358 14.67 1.18 -3.26
C LYS A 358 15.51 0.35 -4.23
N ASP A 359 15.53 -0.94 -4.03
CA ASP A 359 15.84 -1.97 -5.01
C ASP A 359 14.54 -2.47 -5.65
N MET A 360 14.61 -2.90 -6.90
CA MET A 360 13.41 -3.31 -7.64
C MET A 360 13.27 -4.82 -7.70
N TYR A 361 14.38 -5.54 -7.58
CA TYR A 361 14.43 -7.00 -7.56
C TYR A 361 15.66 -7.43 -6.75
N ASN A 362 15.46 -8.33 -5.81
CA ASN A 362 16.53 -8.94 -5.03
C ASN A 362 16.37 -10.47 -5.07
N PRO A 363 17.21 -11.21 -5.82
CA PRO A 363 17.11 -12.66 -5.91
C PRO A 363 17.43 -13.37 -4.60
N ASP A 364 18.13 -12.71 -3.67
CA ASP A 364 18.50 -13.30 -2.36
C ASP A 364 17.30 -13.32 -1.39
N ASP A 365 16.34 -12.39 -1.55
CA ASP A 365 15.16 -12.31 -0.68
C ASP A 365 14.02 -13.20 -1.19
N ASP A 366 13.77 -13.21 -2.50
CA ASP A 366 12.70 -13.99 -3.11
C ASP A 366 12.90 -14.03 -4.64
N SER A 367 13.14 -15.23 -5.18
CA SER A 367 13.49 -15.43 -6.59
C SER A 367 12.30 -15.71 -7.47
N ILE A 368 12.33 -15.26 -8.73
CA ILE A 368 11.38 -15.66 -9.76
C ILE A 368 11.98 -16.80 -10.59
N GLY A 369 11.59 -18.04 -10.28
CA GLY A 369 12.06 -19.24 -10.99
C GLY A 369 11.45 -19.39 -12.38
N ILE A 370 12.28 -19.60 -13.39
CA ILE A 370 11.91 -19.89 -14.77
C ILE A 370 12.07 -21.39 -15.03
N LEU A 371 10.96 -22.08 -15.29
CA LEU A 371 10.90 -23.51 -15.53
C LEU A 371 11.11 -23.83 -17.02
N TYR A 372 12.17 -24.56 -17.33
CA TYR A 372 12.48 -25.04 -18.68
C TYR A 372 11.79 -26.37 -18.99
N LYS A 373 11.75 -26.75 -20.29
CA LYS A 373 11.10 -28.00 -20.77
C LYS A 373 11.77 -29.28 -20.25
N ASP A 374 13.04 -29.23 -19.93
CA ASP A 374 13.82 -30.34 -19.36
C ASP A 374 13.61 -30.50 -17.84
N GLY A 375 12.78 -29.62 -17.23
CA GLY A 375 12.50 -29.62 -15.81
C GLY A 375 13.47 -28.81 -14.96
N THR A 376 14.48 -28.16 -15.55
CA THR A 376 15.40 -27.28 -14.84
C THR A 376 14.71 -25.95 -14.50
N VAL A 377 15.10 -25.36 -13.36
CA VAL A 377 14.63 -24.04 -12.93
C VAL A 377 15.85 -23.13 -12.81
N LYS A 378 15.77 -21.92 -13.38
CA LYS A 378 16.77 -20.86 -13.24
C LYS A 378 16.09 -19.59 -12.76
N ASP A 379 16.77 -18.80 -11.96
CA ASP A 379 16.28 -17.46 -11.62
C ASP A 379 16.17 -16.59 -12.86
N ILE A 380 15.21 -15.65 -12.88
CA ILE A 380 15.01 -14.71 -13.99
C ILE A 380 16.30 -13.93 -14.31
N SER A 381 17.15 -13.64 -13.31
CA SER A 381 18.41 -12.94 -13.52
C SER A 381 19.44 -13.71 -14.36
N GLU A 382 19.35 -15.04 -14.35
CA GLU A 382 20.17 -15.92 -15.18
C GLU A 382 19.49 -16.31 -16.49
N ALA A 383 18.16 -16.37 -16.47
CA ALA A 383 17.35 -16.82 -17.60
C ALA A 383 17.11 -15.70 -18.63
N SER A 384 17.11 -14.44 -18.22
CA SER A 384 16.80 -13.30 -19.06
C SER A 384 17.93 -12.99 -20.04
N GLU A 385 17.56 -12.82 -21.32
CA GLU A 385 18.49 -12.40 -22.39
C GLU A 385 18.45 -10.88 -22.64
N ILE A 386 17.36 -10.22 -22.25
CA ILE A 386 17.11 -8.80 -22.56
C ILE A 386 17.39 -7.91 -21.38
N LEU A 387 17.01 -8.34 -20.17
CA LEU A 387 17.16 -7.53 -18.96
C LEU A 387 18.52 -7.78 -18.31
N ASN A 388 19.28 -6.72 -18.14
CA ASN A 388 20.37 -6.73 -17.18
C ASN A 388 19.77 -6.60 -15.77
N VAL A 389 19.36 -7.73 -15.18
CA VAL A 389 18.72 -7.78 -13.86
C VAL A 389 19.63 -7.25 -12.75
N GLN A 390 20.95 -7.31 -12.92
CA GLN A 390 21.91 -6.69 -12.00
C GLN A 390 21.72 -5.16 -11.89
N LEU A 391 21.26 -4.51 -12.96
CA LEU A 391 20.89 -3.09 -12.89
C LEU A 391 19.56 -2.85 -12.14
N LEU A 392 18.68 -3.84 -12.08
CA LEU A 392 17.44 -3.77 -11.31
C LEU A 392 17.67 -4.00 -9.82
N SER A 393 18.68 -4.79 -9.47
CA SER A 393 19.08 -5.06 -8.07
C SER A 393 19.88 -3.91 -7.45
N LYS A 394 20.36 -2.95 -8.26
CA LYS A 394 21.10 -1.80 -7.73
C LYS A 394 20.17 -0.90 -6.91
N LYS A 395 20.45 -0.80 -5.62
CA LYS A 395 19.74 0.12 -4.72
C LYS A 395 20.04 1.56 -5.13
N ILE A 396 19.02 2.27 -5.58
CA ILE A 396 19.10 3.70 -5.88
C ILE A 396 18.68 4.45 -4.63
N ARG A 397 19.58 5.29 -4.11
CA ARG A 397 19.29 6.21 -2.98
C ARG A 397 19.14 7.61 -3.49
N LYS A 398 18.13 8.32 -3.02
CA LYS A 398 17.91 9.75 -3.31
C LYS A 398 17.44 10.45 -2.06
N TYR A 399 17.89 11.70 -1.92
CA TYR A 399 17.46 12.59 -0.85
C TYR A 399 16.38 13.53 -1.39
N TYR A 400 15.26 13.58 -0.68
CA TYR A 400 14.13 14.46 -0.98
C TYR A 400 14.10 15.55 0.09
N LEU A 401 14.51 16.75 -0.29
CA LEU A 401 14.36 17.95 0.53
C LEU A 401 13.07 18.64 0.11
N CYS A 402 12.07 18.62 0.99
CA CYS A 402 10.75 19.17 0.79
C CYS A 402 10.57 20.36 1.73
N TYR A 403 10.11 21.51 1.26
CA TYR A 403 9.94 22.67 2.11
C TYR A 403 8.90 23.66 1.57
N GLN A 404 8.28 24.42 2.50
CA GLN A 404 7.37 25.52 2.19
C GLN A 404 8.07 26.55 1.29
N ARG A 405 7.41 26.96 0.23
CA ARG A 405 7.96 27.96 -0.68
C ARG A 405 7.99 29.33 -0.02
N PHE A 406 9.06 30.04 -0.19
CA PHE A 406 9.26 31.40 0.27
C PHE A 406 9.61 32.34 -0.89
#